data_efe5e935b755a731cf48f32454681bba
#
_entry.id   efe5e935b755a731cf48f32454681bba
#
_cell.length_a   1.000
_cell.length_b   1.000
_cell.length_c   1.000
_cell.angle_alpha   90.00
_cell.angle_beta   90.00
_cell.angle_gamma   90.00
#
_symmetry.space_group_name_H-M   'P 1'
#
loop_
_entity.id
_entity.type
_entity.pdbx_description
1 polymer ?
#
loop_
_entity_poly.entity_id
_entity_poly.type
_entity_poly.pdbx_seq_one_letter_code
_entity_poly.pdbx_strand_id
1 'polypeptide(L)'
;MISLRAAERAALVAADFAGGCLAFSGVFWVRYRSGWIPSELDADVQIENIFSPMVLLTLGWMLWFLLHGLYRDWFLESRSRQILVLVRACLLGAAGLSLLLAGSDLIQLLPQGRWVEAFTRSRLVTVGTYAGLMLVAPGAIRLSVQGAVRALLRAGTGLEPALLLGANEQGARVARKLSDHSELGLRPTAFLDAEGRRIGAEFAGLRIAGKYSDLPRVMDETGARHVVICHSTRSHNEILRILSDLDDRQATVYIVPDLYDVLAGHLRTMDLHQADLHVLLQHHLPGWQAGLKRAMDLCFSVGILLAALPALLLAMLAIKLDSKGPIFYSQERIGQYGRRFRVFKLRTMRTDAEMAGPQWAGKKDNRITRVGKILRKSRLDEVPQLWCVFRGDMALVGPRPEREFFIDKLRDQVPLYMRRLKMKPGLTGWAQVTLGYDNSIEDVKKKVMADLWYFENLSLGLDLQILIRTIWVVLTGKGAN
;
A
#
# COMPACT_ATOMS: atom_id res chain seq x y z
N MET A 1 -5.88 1.68 26.20
CA MET A 1 -5.93 3.14 25.91
C MET A 1 -5.90 3.35 24.39
N ILE A 2 -6.84 4.12 23.87
CA ILE A 2 -6.84 4.51 22.44
C ILE A 2 -5.62 5.40 22.21
N SER A 3 -4.74 5.08 21.26
CA SER A 3 -3.59 5.94 20.96
C SER A 3 -4.09 7.30 20.44
N LEU A 4 -3.35 8.39 20.72
CA LEU A 4 -3.70 9.74 20.25
C LEU A 4 -3.89 9.76 18.72
N ARG A 5 -3.12 8.96 17.99
CA ARG A 5 -3.26 8.79 16.54
C ARG A 5 -4.58 8.14 16.11
N ALA A 6 -5.10 7.19 16.90
CA ALA A 6 -6.41 6.60 16.62
C ALA A 6 -7.55 7.59 16.90
N ALA A 7 -7.41 8.37 17.97
CA ALA A 7 -8.37 9.43 18.32
C ALA A 7 -8.38 10.54 17.25
N GLU A 8 -7.22 10.97 16.76
CA GLU A 8 -7.13 11.94 15.67
C GLU A 8 -7.82 11.44 14.41
N ARG A 9 -7.55 10.19 13.98
CA ARG A 9 -8.21 9.62 12.79
C ARG A 9 -9.72 9.58 12.93
N ALA A 10 -10.23 9.18 14.09
CA ALA A 10 -11.66 9.20 14.37
C ALA A 10 -12.25 10.62 14.31
N ALA A 11 -11.53 11.60 14.88
CA ALA A 11 -11.91 13.01 14.84
C ALA A 11 -11.92 13.58 13.41
N LEU A 12 -10.94 13.21 12.57
CA LEU A 12 -10.89 13.63 11.16
C LEU A 12 -12.05 13.03 10.34
N VAL A 13 -12.40 11.76 10.57
CA VAL A 13 -13.55 11.12 9.94
C VAL A 13 -14.85 11.83 10.34
N ALA A 14 -15.04 12.10 11.64
CA ALA A 14 -16.20 12.85 12.13
C ALA A 14 -16.23 14.29 11.59
N ALA A 15 -15.08 14.95 11.49
CA ALA A 15 -14.91 16.27 10.91
C ALA A 15 -15.36 16.34 9.45
N ASP A 16 -14.96 15.35 8.66
CA ASP A 16 -15.33 15.30 7.23
C ASP A 16 -16.82 15.01 7.05
N PHE A 17 -17.38 14.15 7.89
CA PHE A 17 -18.83 13.93 7.87
C PHE A 17 -19.60 15.22 8.18
N ALA A 18 -19.24 15.90 9.28
CA ALA A 18 -19.85 17.17 9.66
C ALA A 18 -19.64 18.26 8.60
N GLY A 19 -18.40 18.38 8.10
CA GLY A 19 -18.06 19.33 7.04
C GLY A 19 -18.81 19.06 5.73
N GLY A 20 -18.97 17.81 5.35
CA GLY A 20 -19.74 17.40 4.17
C GLY A 20 -21.23 17.74 4.29
N CYS A 21 -21.82 17.48 5.46
CA CYS A 21 -23.19 17.87 5.74
C CYS A 21 -23.37 19.40 5.72
N LEU A 22 -22.44 20.15 6.27
CA LEU A 22 -22.44 21.62 6.22
C LEU A 22 -22.31 22.13 4.80
N ALA A 23 -21.40 21.55 4.00
CA ALA A 23 -21.24 21.92 2.60
C ALA A 23 -22.50 21.66 1.78
N PHE A 24 -23.14 20.52 1.97
CA PHE A 24 -24.41 20.21 1.30
C PHE A 24 -25.52 21.18 1.71
N SER A 25 -25.68 21.41 3.01
CA SER A 25 -26.67 22.36 3.54
C SER A 25 -26.43 23.80 3.02
N GLY A 26 -25.16 24.20 2.92
CA GLY A 26 -24.76 25.50 2.36
C GLY A 26 -25.14 25.64 0.89
N VAL A 27 -24.86 24.62 0.06
CA VAL A 27 -25.27 24.61 -1.35
C VAL A 27 -26.78 24.63 -1.49
N PHE A 28 -27.48 23.85 -0.69
CA PHE A 28 -28.95 23.85 -0.66
C PHE A 28 -29.49 25.24 -0.36
N TRP A 29 -28.95 25.91 0.67
CA TRP A 29 -29.34 27.27 1.03
C TRP A 29 -29.07 28.26 -0.11
N VAL A 30 -27.85 28.21 -0.72
CA VAL A 30 -27.47 29.08 -1.86
C VAL A 30 -28.41 28.87 -3.05
N ARG A 31 -28.78 27.61 -3.34
CA ARG A 31 -29.57 27.28 -4.53
C ARG A 31 -31.06 27.61 -4.36
N TYR A 32 -31.63 27.28 -3.19
CA TYR A 32 -33.09 27.33 -3.00
C TYR A 32 -33.61 28.48 -2.11
N ARG A 33 -32.73 29.07 -1.30
CA ARG A 33 -33.12 30.10 -0.33
C ARG A 33 -32.50 31.47 -0.61
N SER A 34 -31.32 31.56 -1.18
CA SER A 34 -30.61 32.84 -1.40
C SER A 34 -31.07 33.59 -2.65
N GLY A 35 -31.69 32.92 -3.62
CA GLY A 35 -32.04 33.49 -4.93
C GLY A 35 -30.85 33.76 -5.87
N TRP A 36 -29.63 33.40 -5.50
CA TRP A 36 -28.41 33.64 -6.30
C TRP A 36 -28.32 32.76 -7.55
N ILE A 37 -28.93 31.57 -7.50
CA ILE A 37 -28.97 30.65 -8.64
C ILE A 37 -30.43 30.52 -9.05
N PRO A 38 -30.81 30.89 -10.30
CA PRO A 38 -32.16 30.70 -10.82
C PRO A 38 -32.50 29.20 -10.76
N SER A 39 -33.50 28.82 -10.00
CA SER A 39 -34.05 27.45 -9.94
C SER A 39 -35.40 27.41 -10.59
N GLU A 40 -35.60 26.55 -11.57
CA GLU A 40 -36.90 26.28 -12.19
C GLU A 40 -37.77 25.37 -11.32
N LEU A 41 -37.23 24.88 -10.19
CA LEU A 41 -37.94 24.01 -9.25
C LEU A 41 -38.59 24.87 -8.14
N ASP A 42 -39.87 24.62 -7.89
CA ASP A 42 -40.64 25.24 -6.82
C ASP A 42 -39.96 25.10 -5.45
N ALA A 43 -40.08 26.15 -4.65
CA ALA A 43 -39.51 26.26 -3.31
C ALA A 43 -40.03 25.23 -2.27
N ASP A 44 -40.92 24.37 -2.65
CA ASP A 44 -41.56 23.35 -1.82
C ASP A 44 -40.82 22.00 -1.78
N VAL A 45 -39.48 21.99 -1.98
CA VAL A 45 -38.67 20.80 -1.66
C VAL A 45 -38.73 20.62 -0.15
N GLN A 46 -39.52 19.65 0.29
CA GLN A 46 -39.70 19.34 1.71
C GLN A 46 -38.35 18.93 2.32
N ILE A 47 -38.01 19.52 3.46
CA ILE A 47 -36.76 19.30 4.21
C ILE A 47 -36.57 17.82 4.52
N GLU A 48 -37.66 17.05 4.68
CA GLU A 48 -37.62 15.60 4.93
C GLU A 48 -36.94 14.79 3.81
N ASN A 49 -36.99 15.25 2.56
CA ASN A 49 -36.40 14.55 1.42
C ASN A 49 -34.88 14.88 1.21
N ILE A 50 -34.29 15.78 2.00
CA ILE A 50 -32.92 16.27 1.82
C ILE A 50 -31.94 15.42 2.60
N PHE A 51 -32.36 14.81 3.69
CA PHE A 51 -31.45 14.09 4.59
C PHE A 51 -30.76 12.89 3.91
N SER A 52 -31.52 12.09 3.16
CA SER A 52 -31.00 10.90 2.49
C SER A 52 -29.92 11.24 1.42
N PRO A 53 -30.15 12.15 0.45
CA PRO A 53 -29.11 12.52 -0.51
C PRO A 53 -27.92 13.25 0.14
N MET A 54 -28.12 14.03 1.20
CA MET A 54 -27.03 14.66 1.97
C MET A 54 -26.09 13.61 2.55
N VAL A 55 -26.63 12.60 3.25
CA VAL A 55 -25.84 11.53 3.87
C VAL A 55 -25.14 10.71 2.80
N LEU A 56 -25.83 10.29 1.74
CA LEU A 56 -25.27 9.49 0.66
C LEU A 56 -24.12 10.22 -0.05
N LEU A 57 -24.31 11.48 -0.40
CA LEU A 57 -23.28 12.28 -1.07
C LEU A 57 -22.08 12.53 -0.15
N THR A 58 -22.32 12.80 1.15
CA THR A 58 -21.25 12.97 2.13
C THR A 58 -20.44 11.67 2.30
N LEU A 59 -21.10 10.53 2.40
CA LEU A 59 -20.41 9.22 2.46
C LEU A 59 -19.62 8.93 1.17
N GLY A 60 -20.16 9.31 0.01
CA GLY A 60 -19.45 9.23 -1.26
C GLY A 60 -18.15 10.08 -1.26
N TRP A 61 -18.20 11.31 -0.74
CA TRP A 61 -17.02 12.15 -0.58
C TRP A 61 -16.02 11.61 0.45
N MET A 62 -16.49 11.07 1.55
CA MET A 62 -15.60 10.41 2.52
C MET A 62 -14.88 9.22 1.91
N LEU A 63 -15.58 8.39 1.12
CA LEU A 63 -14.96 7.31 0.36
C LEU A 63 -13.94 7.85 -0.65
N TRP A 64 -14.26 8.95 -1.33
CA TRP A 64 -13.35 9.62 -2.25
C TRP A 64 -12.11 10.15 -1.55
N PHE A 65 -12.24 10.81 -0.40
CA PHE A 65 -11.12 11.26 0.43
C PHE A 65 -10.27 10.09 0.93
N LEU A 66 -10.90 8.96 1.27
CA LEU A 66 -10.22 7.74 1.65
C LEU A 66 -9.34 7.21 0.50
N LEU A 67 -9.86 7.18 -0.72
CA LEU A 67 -9.11 6.75 -1.92
C LEU A 67 -7.92 7.66 -2.22
N HIS A 68 -8.03 8.97 -1.92
CA HIS A 68 -6.93 9.94 -2.07
C HIS A 68 -5.94 9.93 -0.89
N GLY A 69 -6.14 9.06 0.11
CA GLY A 69 -5.21 8.89 1.23
C GLY A 69 -5.28 9.99 2.29
N LEU A 70 -6.39 10.77 2.35
CA LEU A 70 -6.56 11.84 3.33
C LEU A 70 -6.72 11.34 4.79
N TYR A 71 -6.81 10.03 5.03
CA TYR A 71 -6.86 9.42 6.37
C TYR A 71 -5.58 8.65 6.73
N ARG A 72 -4.47 8.92 6.05
CA ARG A 72 -3.14 8.39 6.41
C ARG A 72 -2.56 9.15 7.61
N ASP A 73 -1.50 8.59 8.20
CA ASP A 73 -0.77 9.26 9.28
C ASP A 73 0.05 10.42 8.71
N TRP A 74 -0.28 11.64 9.10
CA TRP A 74 0.28 12.87 8.55
C TRP A 74 1.28 13.58 9.47
N PHE A 75 1.67 12.96 10.59
CA PHE A 75 2.52 13.60 11.60
C PHE A 75 3.85 14.13 11.07
N LEU A 76 4.42 13.43 10.09
CA LEU A 76 5.70 13.79 9.47
C LEU A 76 5.55 14.51 8.13
N GLU A 77 4.32 14.71 7.64
CA GLU A 77 4.12 15.40 6.37
C GLU A 77 3.85 16.90 6.54
N SER A 78 4.27 17.70 5.55
CA SER A 78 4.06 19.13 5.55
C SER A 78 2.58 19.50 5.39
N ARG A 79 2.15 20.61 6.03
CA ARG A 79 0.77 21.13 5.88
C ARG A 79 0.42 21.47 4.43
N SER A 80 1.40 22.00 3.69
CA SER A 80 1.23 22.36 2.27
C SER A 80 0.84 21.16 1.42
N ARG A 81 1.47 19.99 1.68
CA ARG A 81 1.14 18.76 0.95
C ARG A 81 -0.27 18.26 1.27
N GLN A 82 -0.68 18.31 2.54
CA GLN A 82 -2.04 17.92 2.96
C GLN A 82 -3.10 18.78 2.28
N ILE A 83 -2.89 20.11 2.26
CA ILE A 83 -3.78 21.05 1.58
C ILE A 83 -3.82 20.76 0.08
N LEU A 84 -2.67 20.52 -0.55
CA LEU A 84 -2.58 20.20 -1.98
C LEU A 84 -3.35 18.93 -2.33
N VAL A 85 -3.24 17.88 -1.50
CA VAL A 85 -4.01 16.62 -1.68
C VAL A 85 -5.50 16.87 -1.53
N LEU A 86 -5.92 17.67 -0.55
CA LEU A 86 -7.32 18.03 -0.36
C LEU A 86 -7.86 18.83 -1.55
N VAL A 87 -7.15 19.86 -2.00
CA VAL A 87 -7.50 20.66 -3.19
C VAL A 87 -7.64 19.76 -4.42
N ARG A 88 -6.66 18.90 -4.67
CA ARG A 88 -6.70 17.96 -5.80
C ARG A 88 -7.89 17.01 -5.69
N ALA A 89 -8.18 16.47 -4.52
CA ALA A 89 -9.32 15.60 -4.30
C ALA A 89 -10.65 16.32 -4.55
N CYS A 90 -10.79 17.56 -4.06
CA CYS A 90 -11.98 18.38 -4.30
C CYS A 90 -12.17 18.73 -5.79
N LEU A 91 -11.12 19.08 -6.50
CA LEU A 91 -11.19 19.39 -7.93
C LEU A 91 -11.58 18.17 -8.77
N LEU A 92 -10.94 17.04 -8.54
CA LEU A 92 -11.26 15.80 -9.25
C LEU A 92 -12.66 15.27 -8.90
N GLY A 93 -13.06 15.39 -7.63
CA GLY A 93 -14.40 15.03 -7.20
C GLY A 93 -15.48 15.93 -7.82
N ALA A 94 -15.23 17.24 -7.91
CA ALA A 94 -16.11 18.18 -8.59
C ALA A 94 -16.26 17.87 -10.08
N ALA A 95 -15.15 17.56 -10.77
CA ALA A 95 -15.19 17.14 -12.17
C ALA A 95 -16.00 15.86 -12.35
N GLY A 96 -15.78 14.85 -11.51
CA GLY A 96 -16.55 13.60 -11.51
C GLY A 96 -18.04 13.81 -11.23
N LEU A 97 -18.39 14.66 -10.27
CA LEU A 97 -19.77 15.01 -9.96
C LEU A 97 -20.43 15.77 -11.12
N SER A 98 -19.69 16.69 -11.78
CA SER A 98 -20.19 17.39 -12.96
C SER A 98 -20.51 16.44 -14.10
N LEU A 99 -19.64 15.46 -14.37
CA LEU A 99 -19.87 14.42 -15.38
C LEU A 99 -21.06 13.53 -15.02
N LEU A 100 -21.20 13.17 -13.76
CA LEU A 100 -22.31 12.33 -13.28
C LEU A 100 -23.66 13.06 -13.43
N LEU A 101 -23.72 14.33 -13.08
CA LEU A 101 -24.93 15.16 -13.23
C LEU A 101 -25.28 15.49 -14.67
N ALA A 102 -24.27 15.52 -15.56
CA ALA A 102 -24.46 15.73 -16.98
C ALA A 102 -24.71 14.43 -17.75
N GLY A 103 -24.61 13.26 -17.11
CA GLY A 103 -24.51 11.96 -17.78
C GLY A 103 -25.67 11.60 -18.71
N SER A 104 -26.93 11.88 -18.30
CA SER A 104 -28.09 11.63 -19.14
C SER A 104 -28.13 12.51 -20.39
N ASP A 105 -27.85 13.79 -20.21
CA ASP A 105 -27.84 14.76 -21.29
C ASP A 105 -26.62 14.55 -22.20
N LEU A 106 -25.47 14.18 -21.60
CA LEU A 106 -24.26 13.87 -22.34
C LEU A 106 -24.46 12.71 -23.31
N ILE A 107 -25.14 11.63 -22.88
CA ILE A 107 -25.47 10.47 -23.72
C ILE A 107 -26.33 10.90 -24.92
N GLN A 108 -27.28 11.82 -24.74
CA GLN A 108 -28.17 12.29 -25.78
C GLN A 108 -27.51 13.29 -26.74
N LEU A 109 -26.66 14.18 -26.22
CA LEU A 109 -26.08 15.28 -26.97
C LEU A 109 -24.72 14.96 -27.62
N LEU A 110 -24.00 13.95 -27.12
CA LEU A 110 -22.68 13.54 -27.66
C LEU A 110 -22.73 13.16 -29.15
N PRO A 111 -23.72 12.35 -29.62
CA PRO A 111 -23.82 11.99 -31.03
C PRO A 111 -24.12 13.20 -31.96
N GLN A 112 -24.66 14.27 -31.39
CA GLN A 112 -25.02 15.51 -32.12
C GLN A 112 -23.88 16.55 -32.09
N GLY A 113 -22.75 16.25 -31.45
CA GLY A 113 -21.64 17.21 -31.29
C GLY A 113 -21.92 18.35 -30.29
N ARG A 114 -23.06 18.30 -29.58
CA ARG A 114 -23.55 19.36 -28.67
C ARG A 114 -23.30 19.09 -27.20
N TRP A 115 -22.30 18.27 -26.87
CA TRP A 115 -21.95 17.83 -25.52
C TRP A 115 -21.72 18.98 -24.51
N VAL A 116 -21.32 20.18 -24.99
CA VAL A 116 -21.10 21.35 -24.13
C VAL A 116 -22.41 21.82 -23.48
N GLU A 117 -23.56 21.61 -24.12
CA GLU A 117 -24.86 22.02 -23.61
C GLU A 117 -25.32 21.16 -22.41
N ALA A 118 -24.75 19.97 -22.21
CA ALA A 118 -24.96 19.19 -21.01
C ALA A 118 -24.42 19.86 -19.73
N PHE A 119 -23.49 20.81 -19.89
CA PHE A 119 -22.90 21.57 -18.78
C PHE A 119 -23.53 22.95 -18.66
N THR A 120 -24.75 23.00 -18.18
CA THR A 120 -25.47 24.26 -17.98
C THR A 120 -24.77 25.15 -16.93
N ARG A 121 -24.87 26.47 -17.07
CA ARG A 121 -24.31 27.45 -16.12
C ARG A 121 -24.78 27.15 -14.68
N SER A 122 -26.05 26.83 -14.49
CA SER A 122 -26.63 26.51 -13.17
C SER A 122 -25.95 25.26 -12.55
N ARG A 123 -25.71 24.19 -13.33
CA ARG A 123 -25.01 22.98 -12.85
C ARG A 123 -23.58 23.29 -12.46
N LEU A 124 -22.83 24.01 -13.32
CA LEU A 124 -21.44 24.36 -13.04
C LEU A 124 -21.30 25.23 -11.79
N VAL A 125 -22.17 26.22 -11.61
CA VAL A 125 -22.18 27.08 -10.42
C VAL A 125 -22.53 26.24 -9.17
N THR A 126 -23.53 25.36 -9.24
CA THR A 126 -23.89 24.48 -8.12
C THR A 126 -22.74 23.57 -7.70
N VAL A 127 -22.11 22.88 -8.67
CA VAL A 127 -20.98 21.97 -8.39
C VAL A 127 -19.76 22.75 -7.93
N GLY A 128 -19.46 23.90 -8.52
CA GLY A 128 -18.38 24.78 -8.10
C GLY A 128 -18.56 25.30 -6.67
N THR A 129 -19.78 25.74 -6.32
CA THR A 129 -20.12 26.16 -4.95
C THR A 129 -19.96 25.00 -3.97
N TYR A 130 -20.45 23.80 -4.34
CA TYR A 130 -20.31 22.61 -3.52
C TYR A 130 -18.85 22.21 -3.31
N ALA A 131 -18.05 22.19 -4.37
CA ALA A 131 -16.62 21.90 -4.29
C ALA A 131 -15.88 22.93 -3.43
N GLY A 132 -16.21 24.21 -3.56
CA GLY A 132 -15.66 25.26 -2.71
C GLY A 132 -16.01 25.07 -1.23
N LEU A 133 -17.26 24.77 -0.92
CA LEU A 133 -17.69 24.48 0.45
C LEU A 133 -17.08 23.17 0.98
N MET A 134 -16.95 22.13 0.16
CA MET A 134 -16.24 20.90 0.50
C MET A 134 -14.74 21.08 0.74
N LEU A 135 -14.14 22.09 0.13
CA LEU A 135 -12.75 22.47 0.44
C LEU A 135 -12.67 23.25 1.76
N VAL A 136 -13.56 24.23 1.94
CA VAL A 136 -13.48 25.17 3.08
C VAL A 136 -13.96 24.50 4.38
N ALA A 137 -15.15 23.89 4.41
CA ALA A 137 -15.72 23.37 5.65
C ALA A 137 -14.93 22.17 6.23
N PRO A 138 -14.70 21.07 5.49
CA PRO A 138 -13.85 19.98 6.00
C PRO A 138 -12.41 20.45 6.22
N GLY A 139 -11.88 21.33 5.35
CA GLY A 139 -10.52 21.85 5.47
C GLY A 139 -10.30 22.64 6.75
N ALA A 140 -11.21 23.54 7.10
CA ALA A 140 -11.13 24.33 8.34
C ALA A 140 -11.22 23.45 9.59
N ILE A 141 -12.17 22.48 9.60
CA ILE A 141 -12.34 21.57 10.74
C ILE A 141 -11.10 20.66 10.87
N ARG A 142 -10.56 20.13 9.78
CA ARG A 142 -9.31 19.36 9.78
C ARG A 142 -8.13 20.12 10.35
N LEU A 143 -7.93 21.37 9.91
CA LEU A 143 -6.85 22.23 10.44
C LEU A 143 -7.02 22.50 11.93
N SER A 144 -8.26 22.66 12.40
CA SER A 144 -8.56 22.84 13.85
C SER A 144 -8.23 21.58 14.64
N VAL A 145 -8.67 20.39 14.19
CA VAL A 145 -8.36 19.10 14.82
C VAL A 145 -6.85 18.88 14.88
N GLN A 146 -6.15 19.08 13.77
CA GLN A 146 -4.69 18.92 13.73
C GLN A 146 -3.98 19.95 14.60
N GLY A 147 -4.50 21.19 14.68
CA GLY A 147 -4.01 22.21 15.59
C GLY A 147 -4.12 21.79 17.06
N ALA A 148 -5.28 21.24 17.44
CA ALA A 148 -5.51 20.73 18.79
C ALA A 148 -4.60 19.54 19.13
N VAL A 149 -4.44 18.59 18.21
CA VAL A 149 -3.53 17.45 18.40
C VAL A 149 -2.09 17.90 18.58
N ARG A 150 -1.61 18.85 17.76
CA ARG A 150 -0.26 19.43 17.91
C ARG A 150 -0.09 20.17 19.24
N ALA A 151 -1.12 20.86 19.71
CA ALA A 151 -1.07 21.50 21.02
C ALA A 151 -0.93 20.47 22.15
N LEU A 152 -1.63 19.33 22.07
CA LEU A 152 -1.49 18.22 23.04
C LEU A 152 -0.09 17.60 22.99
N LEU A 153 0.48 17.39 21.80
CA LEU A 153 1.83 16.87 21.63
C LEU A 153 2.88 17.84 22.21
N ARG A 154 2.74 19.16 22.00
CA ARG A 154 3.59 20.18 22.61
C ARG A 154 3.48 20.21 24.12
N ALA A 155 2.32 19.89 24.66
CA ALA A 155 2.13 19.70 26.10
C ALA A 155 2.70 18.38 26.65
N GLY A 156 3.38 17.58 25.81
CA GLY A 156 3.99 16.29 26.16
C GLY A 156 3.03 15.11 26.21
N THR A 157 1.77 15.30 25.80
CA THR A 157 0.75 14.25 25.85
C THR A 157 0.72 13.47 24.54
N GLY A 158 0.86 12.12 24.60
CA GLY A 158 0.75 11.25 23.43
C GLY A 158 2.04 11.10 22.61
N LEU A 159 3.19 11.51 23.15
CA LEU A 159 4.50 11.29 22.54
C LEU A 159 4.87 9.79 22.56
N GLU A 160 5.32 9.28 21.44
CA GLU A 160 5.77 7.90 21.31
C GLU A 160 7.29 7.80 21.49
N PRO A 161 7.78 6.82 22.28
CA PRO A 161 9.21 6.69 22.54
C PRO A 161 9.95 6.24 21.27
N ALA A 162 11.10 6.87 21.00
CA ALA A 162 11.95 6.59 19.86
C ALA A 162 13.39 6.31 20.30
N LEU A 163 14.02 5.28 19.73
CA LEU A 163 15.43 4.96 19.91
C LEU A 163 16.26 5.53 18.77
N LEU A 164 17.44 6.05 19.10
CA LEU A 164 18.36 6.65 18.15
C LEU A 164 19.58 5.73 17.96
N LEU A 165 19.82 5.28 16.72
CA LEU A 165 20.98 4.48 16.36
C LEU A 165 22.07 5.39 15.84
N GLY A 166 23.16 5.52 16.60
CA GLY A 166 24.30 6.38 16.31
C GLY A 166 24.46 7.54 17.29
N ALA A 167 25.32 7.33 18.30
CA ALA A 167 25.72 8.37 19.25
C ALA A 167 26.82 9.26 18.66
N ASN A 168 26.48 10.03 17.61
CA ASN A 168 27.36 10.95 16.88
C ASN A 168 26.72 12.33 16.74
N GLU A 169 27.39 13.28 16.06
CA GLU A 169 26.87 14.64 15.86
C GLU A 169 25.51 14.67 15.15
N GLN A 170 25.29 13.79 14.18
CA GLN A 170 24.02 13.70 13.48
C GLN A 170 22.92 13.21 14.42
N GLY A 171 23.19 12.19 15.24
CA GLY A 171 22.29 11.70 16.28
C GLY A 171 21.97 12.78 17.31
N ALA A 172 22.98 13.56 17.75
CA ALA A 172 22.76 14.68 18.67
C ALA A 172 21.86 15.77 18.06
N ARG A 173 22.02 16.10 16.78
CA ARG A 173 21.14 17.04 16.07
C ARG A 173 19.70 16.53 15.99
N VAL A 174 19.53 15.25 15.65
CA VAL A 174 18.21 14.62 15.60
C VAL A 174 17.54 14.57 16.98
N ALA A 175 18.29 14.19 18.04
CA ALA A 175 17.77 14.17 19.40
C ALA A 175 17.25 15.54 19.83
N ARG A 176 18.03 16.62 19.61
CA ARG A 176 17.60 17.99 19.88
C ARG A 176 16.38 18.36 19.05
N LYS A 177 16.39 18.11 17.75
CA LYS A 177 15.26 18.41 16.85
C LYS A 177 13.96 17.74 17.30
N LEU A 178 14.02 16.45 17.69
CA LEU A 178 12.86 15.74 18.22
C LEU A 178 12.38 16.26 19.56
N SER A 179 13.31 16.72 20.43
CA SER A 179 12.98 17.33 21.71
C SER A 179 12.37 18.73 21.55
N ASP A 180 12.92 19.55 20.63
CA ASP A 180 12.47 20.92 20.38
C ASP A 180 11.15 20.95 19.60
N HIS A 181 10.89 19.93 18.76
CA HIS A 181 9.71 19.79 17.94
C HIS A 181 8.84 18.59 18.36
N SER A 182 8.32 18.64 19.58
CA SER A 182 7.45 17.59 20.13
C SER A 182 6.17 17.37 19.31
N GLU A 183 5.78 18.33 18.47
CA GLU A 183 4.69 18.15 17.50
C GLU A 183 4.93 17.07 16.45
N LEU A 184 6.16 16.56 16.31
CA LEU A 184 6.47 15.38 15.49
C LEU A 184 5.97 14.07 16.13
N GLY A 185 5.50 14.12 17.39
CA GLY A 185 4.90 12.99 18.09
C GLY A 185 5.91 11.96 18.59
N LEU A 186 7.22 12.20 18.45
CA LEU A 186 8.29 11.30 18.87
C LEU A 186 9.06 11.90 20.04
N ARG A 187 9.36 11.06 21.06
CA ARG A 187 10.21 11.40 22.19
C ARG A 187 11.47 10.55 22.12
N PRO A 188 12.65 11.13 21.91
CA PRO A 188 13.89 10.38 21.98
C PRO A 188 14.11 9.88 23.41
N THR A 189 14.43 8.58 23.57
CA THR A 189 14.54 7.93 24.89
C THR A 189 15.95 7.48 25.22
N ALA A 190 16.66 6.94 24.24
CA ALA A 190 18.03 6.47 24.42
C ALA A 190 18.78 6.39 23.10
N PHE A 191 20.10 6.39 23.17
CA PHE A 191 20.99 6.06 22.09
C PHE A 191 21.42 4.59 22.14
N LEU A 192 21.68 4.03 20.97
CA LEU A 192 22.46 2.80 20.79
C LEU A 192 23.73 3.14 20.00
N ASP A 193 24.88 2.58 20.40
CA ASP A 193 26.18 2.84 19.79
C ASP A 193 26.68 1.60 19.04
N ALA A 194 27.26 1.79 17.85
CA ALA A 194 27.68 0.66 17.02
C ALA A 194 28.70 -0.24 17.72
N GLU A 195 29.70 0.35 18.34
CA GLU A 195 30.82 -0.35 18.97
C GLU A 195 30.63 -0.63 20.46
N GLY A 196 29.63 0.00 21.08
CA GLY A 196 29.34 -0.16 22.50
C GLY A 196 30.41 0.36 23.45
N ARG A 197 31.30 1.22 22.98
CA ARG A 197 32.43 1.74 23.80
C ARG A 197 31.99 2.70 24.88
N ARG A 198 30.77 3.28 24.78
CA ARG A 198 30.25 4.32 25.66
C ARG A 198 28.95 3.93 26.35
N ILE A 199 28.69 2.62 26.51
CA ILE A 199 27.48 2.13 27.16
C ILE A 199 27.40 2.68 28.59
N GLY A 200 26.23 3.21 28.97
CA GLY A 200 26.00 3.83 30.28
C GLY A 200 26.36 5.31 30.34
N ALA A 201 27.12 5.85 29.39
CA ALA A 201 27.41 7.28 29.35
C ALA A 201 26.21 8.08 28.84
N GLU A 202 26.20 9.33 29.17
CA GLU A 202 25.23 10.31 28.68
C GLU A 202 25.76 11.00 27.43
N PHE A 203 24.93 11.13 26.41
CA PHE A 203 25.28 11.82 25.17
C PHE A 203 24.07 12.64 24.70
N ALA A 204 24.27 13.93 24.48
CA ALA A 204 23.22 14.89 24.08
C ALA A 204 21.94 14.84 24.98
N GLY A 205 22.12 14.64 26.30
CA GLY A 205 21.03 14.57 27.26
C GLY A 205 20.28 13.23 27.32
N LEU A 206 20.78 12.19 26.63
CA LEU A 206 20.19 10.85 26.59
C LEU A 206 21.25 9.79 26.94
N ARG A 207 20.82 8.73 27.63
CA ARG A 207 21.70 7.59 27.98
C ARG A 207 22.00 6.74 26.75
N ILE A 208 23.24 6.25 26.63
CA ILE A 208 23.60 5.18 25.68
C ILE A 208 23.25 3.84 26.33
N ALA A 209 22.16 3.20 25.87
CA ALA A 209 21.56 2.03 26.53
C ALA A 209 22.20 0.69 26.10
N GLY A 210 22.94 0.65 24.99
CA GLY A 210 23.54 -0.59 24.51
C GLY A 210 24.18 -0.46 23.12
N LYS A 211 24.53 -1.61 22.54
CA LYS A 211 24.98 -1.74 21.15
C LYS A 211 23.77 -1.90 20.20
N TYR A 212 24.02 -1.83 18.90
CA TYR A 212 22.97 -2.11 17.90
C TYR A 212 22.39 -3.52 18.05
N SER A 213 23.19 -4.53 18.44
CA SER A 213 22.71 -5.89 18.73
C SER A 213 21.75 -5.97 19.93
N ASP A 214 21.75 -4.99 20.83
CA ASP A 214 20.88 -4.92 21.99
C ASP A 214 19.53 -4.25 21.66
N LEU A 215 19.34 -3.80 20.41
CA LEU A 215 18.16 -3.08 19.95
C LEU A 215 16.84 -3.77 20.35
N PRO A 216 16.66 -5.09 20.13
CA PRO A 216 15.42 -5.77 20.53
C PRO A 216 15.14 -5.67 22.02
N ARG A 217 16.15 -5.86 22.87
CA ARG A 217 16.04 -5.80 24.32
C ARG A 217 15.70 -4.38 24.79
N VAL A 218 16.42 -3.37 24.27
CA VAL A 218 16.20 -1.97 24.65
C VAL A 218 14.83 -1.46 24.19
N MET A 219 14.32 -1.94 23.08
CA MET A 219 12.94 -1.66 22.63
C MET A 219 11.90 -2.19 23.64
N ASP A 220 12.10 -3.43 24.14
CA ASP A 220 11.19 -4.00 25.13
C ASP A 220 11.24 -3.26 26.46
N GLU A 221 12.45 -2.86 26.91
CA GLU A 221 12.65 -2.11 28.15
C GLU A 221 12.05 -0.69 28.10
N THR A 222 12.14 -0.03 26.94
CA THR A 222 11.68 1.36 26.74
C THR A 222 10.26 1.47 26.23
N GLY A 223 9.68 0.37 25.73
CA GLY A 223 8.41 0.35 25.02
C GLY A 223 8.48 1.07 23.68
N ALA A 224 9.67 1.32 23.14
CA ALA A 224 9.87 2.05 21.90
C ALA A 224 9.42 1.22 20.70
N ARG A 225 8.65 1.84 19.79
CA ARG A 225 8.25 1.29 18.50
C ARG A 225 8.83 2.07 17.33
N HIS A 226 9.59 3.11 17.62
CA HIS A 226 10.21 3.97 16.62
C HIS A 226 11.72 3.89 16.76
N VAL A 227 12.39 3.67 15.65
CA VAL A 227 13.85 3.57 15.57
C VAL A 227 14.34 4.56 14.52
N VAL A 228 15.26 5.45 14.89
CA VAL A 228 15.83 6.45 13.99
C VAL A 228 17.29 6.13 13.76
N ILE A 229 17.66 5.82 12.51
CA ILE A 229 19.03 5.55 12.09
C ILE A 229 19.70 6.90 11.79
N CYS A 230 20.65 7.29 12.65
CA CYS A 230 21.36 8.58 12.61
C CYS A 230 22.83 8.44 12.17
N HIS A 231 23.21 7.30 11.64
CA HIS A 231 24.58 7.04 11.22
C HIS A 231 24.63 6.93 9.70
N SER A 232 25.59 7.61 9.08
CA SER A 232 25.95 7.34 7.69
C SER A 232 26.61 5.97 7.61
N THR A 233 25.80 4.93 7.59
CA THR A 233 26.28 3.55 7.49
C THR A 233 26.88 3.35 6.12
N ARG A 234 28.19 3.34 6.06
CA ARG A 234 28.94 2.94 4.86
C ARG A 234 28.71 1.47 4.49
N SER A 235 28.08 0.69 5.36
CA SER A 235 27.80 -0.72 5.16
C SER A 235 26.29 -0.98 5.04
N HIS A 236 25.82 -1.22 3.83
CA HIS A 236 24.47 -1.73 3.55
C HIS A 236 24.14 -2.96 4.41
N ASN A 237 25.13 -3.78 4.75
CA ASN A 237 24.96 -5.00 5.55
C ASN A 237 24.54 -4.70 6.99
N GLU A 238 24.94 -3.57 7.56
CA GLU A 238 24.57 -3.19 8.93
C GLU A 238 23.12 -2.72 9.00
N ILE A 239 22.69 -1.90 8.04
CA ILE A 239 21.25 -1.54 7.91
C ILE A 239 20.41 -2.79 7.73
N LEU A 240 20.84 -3.74 6.89
CA LEU A 240 20.13 -4.99 6.65
C LEU A 240 20.03 -5.85 7.92
N ARG A 241 21.05 -5.89 8.76
CA ARG A 241 20.99 -6.57 10.08
C ARG A 241 20.00 -5.90 11.02
N ILE A 242 20.08 -4.58 11.18
CA ILE A 242 19.14 -3.81 12.01
C ILE A 242 17.71 -4.07 11.55
N LEU A 243 17.46 -4.05 10.23
CA LEU A 243 16.14 -4.33 9.68
C LEU A 243 15.69 -5.77 9.92
N SER A 244 16.61 -6.73 9.89
CA SER A 244 16.34 -8.13 10.21
C SER A 244 15.98 -8.33 11.68
N ASP A 245 16.71 -7.68 12.60
CA ASP A 245 16.46 -7.75 14.05
C ASP A 245 15.11 -7.12 14.46
N LEU A 246 14.62 -6.19 13.64
CA LEU A 246 13.31 -5.54 13.81
C LEU A 246 12.17 -6.26 13.09
N ASP A 247 12.49 -7.31 12.34
CA ASP A 247 11.57 -7.94 11.39
C ASP A 247 10.32 -8.53 12.06
N ASP A 248 10.44 -9.08 13.26
CA ASP A 248 9.31 -9.64 14.03
C ASP A 248 8.56 -8.61 14.88
N ARG A 249 9.06 -7.37 14.95
CA ARG A 249 8.51 -6.29 15.77
C ARG A 249 7.81 -5.28 14.87
N GLN A 250 6.64 -4.83 15.26
CA GLN A 250 5.89 -3.78 14.55
C GLN A 250 6.58 -2.41 14.75
N ALA A 251 7.87 -2.33 14.38
CA ALA A 251 8.66 -1.12 14.53
C ALA A 251 8.62 -0.26 13.26
N THR A 252 8.52 1.05 13.43
CA THR A 252 8.69 2.01 12.34
C THR A 252 10.13 2.49 12.34
N VAL A 253 10.84 2.28 11.24
CA VAL A 253 12.24 2.67 11.09
C VAL A 253 12.34 3.91 10.23
N TYR A 254 13.05 4.90 10.76
CA TYR A 254 13.36 6.15 10.07
C TYR A 254 14.85 6.18 9.77
N ILE A 255 15.23 6.79 8.67
CA ILE A 255 16.62 7.12 8.35
C ILE A 255 16.76 8.63 8.17
N VAL A 256 17.87 9.17 8.63
CA VAL A 256 18.29 10.53 8.29
C VAL A 256 19.11 10.45 7.02
N PRO A 257 18.63 11.01 5.89
CA PRO A 257 19.35 10.95 4.62
C PRO A 257 20.68 11.70 4.72
N ASP A 258 21.73 11.14 4.15
CA ASP A 258 22.97 11.85 3.92
C ASP A 258 22.85 12.71 2.65
N LEU A 259 23.65 13.77 2.56
CA LEU A 259 23.72 14.65 1.38
C LEU A 259 24.01 13.86 0.10
N TYR A 260 24.75 12.78 0.19
CA TYR A 260 25.05 11.89 -0.93
C TYR A 260 23.81 11.15 -1.44
N ASP A 261 22.94 10.67 -0.56
CA ASP A 261 21.69 9.98 -0.93
C ASP A 261 20.72 10.93 -1.66
N VAL A 262 20.73 12.19 -1.26
CA VAL A 262 19.94 13.25 -1.89
C VAL A 262 20.49 13.59 -3.29
N LEU A 263 21.80 13.76 -3.42
CA LEU A 263 22.46 14.11 -4.69
C LEU A 263 22.46 12.96 -5.69
N ALA A 264 22.54 11.72 -5.21
CA ALA A 264 22.48 10.52 -6.05
C ALA A 264 21.08 10.20 -6.56
N GLY A 265 20.04 10.95 -6.15
CA GLY A 265 18.66 10.76 -6.57
C GLY A 265 18.01 9.48 -6.02
N HIS A 266 18.64 8.82 -5.05
CA HIS A 266 18.11 7.62 -4.41
C HIS A 266 16.92 7.91 -3.49
N LEU A 267 16.83 9.15 -3.01
CA LEU A 267 15.70 9.64 -2.23
C LEU A 267 15.07 10.84 -2.96
N ARG A 268 13.80 10.76 -3.27
CA ARG A 268 13.04 11.91 -3.76
C ARG A 268 12.97 12.93 -2.62
N THR A 269 13.67 14.05 -2.81
CA THR A 269 13.59 15.23 -1.94
C THR A 269 12.20 15.86 -2.04
N MET A 270 11.22 15.25 -1.41
CA MET A 270 9.95 15.91 -1.15
C MET A 270 9.86 16.10 0.36
N ASP A 271 9.87 17.37 0.76
CA ASP A 271 9.64 17.88 2.12
C ASP A 271 10.84 17.98 3.08
N LEU A 272 11.85 18.72 2.65
CA LEU A 272 13.00 19.13 3.50
C LEU A 272 12.66 20.13 4.64
N HIS A 273 11.37 20.44 4.90
CA HIS A 273 11.06 21.63 5.73
C HIS A 273 10.67 21.33 7.20
N GLN A 274 10.37 20.09 7.62
CA GLN A 274 10.01 19.86 9.04
C GLN A 274 10.65 18.65 9.71
N ALA A 275 11.00 17.58 9.00
CA ALA A 275 11.79 16.48 9.56
C ALA A 275 12.67 15.89 8.45
N ASP A 276 14.00 15.92 8.65
CA ASP A 276 14.94 15.20 7.77
C ASP A 276 14.86 13.68 8.00
N LEU A 277 13.66 13.15 8.27
CA LEU A 277 13.41 11.76 8.59
C LEU A 277 12.63 11.11 7.46
N HIS A 278 13.21 10.11 6.81
CA HIS A 278 12.53 9.26 5.84
C HIS A 278 12.14 7.92 6.47
N VAL A 279 10.88 7.52 6.28
CA VAL A 279 10.40 6.22 6.74
C VAL A 279 10.95 5.15 5.84
N LEU A 280 11.83 4.27 6.38
CA LEU A 280 12.36 3.10 5.66
C LEU A 280 11.42 1.91 5.72
N LEU A 281 10.66 1.78 6.80
CA LEU A 281 9.78 0.67 7.05
C LEU A 281 8.42 1.14 7.58
N GLN A 282 7.41 1.04 6.76
CA GLN A 282 6.02 1.14 7.16
C GLN A 282 5.36 -0.23 6.97
N HIS A 283 5.00 -0.91 8.04
CA HIS A 283 4.67 -2.34 8.02
C HIS A 283 3.25 -2.69 7.57
N HIS A 284 2.33 -1.74 7.34
CA HIS A 284 0.94 -2.10 7.06
C HIS A 284 0.25 -1.18 6.05
N LEU A 285 -0.46 -1.82 5.11
CA LEU A 285 -1.57 -1.14 4.44
C LEU A 285 -2.57 -0.66 5.50
N PRO A 286 -3.11 0.56 5.40
CA PRO A 286 -4.28 0.94 6.19
C PRO A 286 -5.36 -0.13 6.07
N GLY A 287 -6.03 -0.47 7.16
CA GLY A 287 -6.98 -1.60 7.20
C GLY A 287 -8.04 -1.58 6.09
N TRP A 288 -8.49 -0.38 5.70
CA TRP A 288 -9.43 -0.21 4.60
C TRP A 288 -8.83 -0.57 3.21
N GLN A 289 -7.53 -0.23 2.97
CA GLN A 289 -6.84 -0.61 1.72
C GLN A 289 -6.65 -2.12 1.65
N ALA A 290 -6.36 -2.75 2.78
CA ALA A 290 -6.28 -4.20 2.88
C ALA A 290 -7.65 -4.84 2.59
N GLY A 291 -8.75 -4.27 3.11
CA GLY A 291 -10.12 -4.69 2.82
C GLY A 291 -10.48 -4.52 1.34
N LEU A 292 -10.18 -3.36 0.75
CA LEU A 292 -10.46 -3.10 -0.66
C LEU A 292 -9.59 -3.97 -1.59
N LYS A 293 -8.31 -4.16 -1.25
CA LYS A 293 -7.44 -5.13 -1.95
C LYS A 293 -8.07 -6.52 -1.91
N ARG A 294 -8.57 -6.96 -0.75
CA ARG A 294 -9.21 -8.26 -0.62
C ARG A 294 -10.47 -8.37 -1.46
N ALA A 295 -11.32 -7.35 -1.50
CA ALA A 295 -12.50 -7.31 -2.35
C ALA A 295 -12.12 -7.38 -3.84
N MET A 296 -11.12 -6.62 -4.28
CA MET A 296 -10.58 -6.70 -5.64
C MET A 296 -10.03 -8.10 -5.96
N ASP A 297 -9.23 -8.69 -5.06
CA ASP A 297 -8.70 -10.04 -5.23
C ASP A 297 -9.83 -11.06 -5.43
N LEU A 298 -10.92 -10.96 -4.67
CA LEU A 298 -12.09 -11.84 -4.78
C LEU A 298 -12.85 -11.60 -6.10
N CYS A 299 -13.19 -10.36 -6.42
CA CYS A 299 -13.94 -10.03 -7.64
C CYS A 299 -13.21 -10.47 -8.91
N PHE A 300 -11.91 -10.15 -9.02
CA PHE A 300 -11.12 -10.54 -10.18
C PHE A 300 -10.87 -12.05 -10.24
N SER A 301 -10.64 -12.73 -9.11
CA SER A 301 -10.44 -14.17 -9.12
C SER A 301 -11.67 -14.93 -9.56
N VAL A 302 -12.86 -14.53 -9.11
CA VAL A 302 -14.13 -15.11 -9.55
C VAL A 302 -14.39 -14.80 -11.04
N GLY A 303 -14.22 -13.54 -11.45
CA GLY A 303 -14.41 -13.14 -12.84
C GLY A 303 -13.50 -13.90 -13.82
N ILE A 304 -12.20 -14.02 -13.48
CA ILE A 304 -11.23 -14.75 -14.31
C ILE A 304 -11.55 -16.25 -14.34
N LEU A 305 -11.92 -16.87 -13.20
CA LEU A 305 -12.30 -18.28 -13.16
C LEU A 305 -13.52 -18.57 -14.04
N LEU A 306 -14.55 -17.73 -13.97
CA LEU A 306 -15.74 -17.88 -14.81
C LEU A 306 -15.42 -17.70 -16.29
N ALA A 307 -14.66 -16.68 -16.64
CA ALA A 307 -14.25 -16.44 -18.04
C ALA A 307 -13.35 -17.55 -18.60
N ALA A 308 -12.46 -18.12 -17.77
CA ALA A 308 -11.56 -19.19 -18.18
C ALA A 308 -12.21 -20.60 -18.15
N LEU A 309 -13.39 -20.75 -17.57
CA LEU A 309 -14.04 -22.05 -17.36
C LEU A 309 -14.15 -22.91 -18.63
N PRO A 310 -14.62 -22.39 -19.79
CA PRO A 310 -14.67 -23.21 -21.01
C PRO A 310 -13.28 -23.70 -21.44
N ALA A 311 -12.26 -22.83 -21.37
CA ALA A 311 -10.89 -23.20 -21.73
C ALA A 311 -10.28 -24.21 -20.75
N LEU A 312 -10.61 -24.10 -19.44
CA LEU A 312 -10.20 -25.08 -18.44
C LEU A 312 -10.81 -26.45 -18.68
N LEU A 313 -12.09 -26.54 -19.03
CA LEU A 313 -12.74 -27.81 -19.35
C LEU A 313 -12.09 -28.50 -20.56
N LEU A 314 -11.81 -27.75 -21.63
CA LEU A 314 -11.08 -28.25 -22.78
C LEU A 314 -9.65 -28.69 -22.42
N ALA A 315 -8.94 -27.91 -21.59
CA ALA A 315 -7.61 -28.27 -21.12
C ALA A 315 -7.61 -29.54 -20.27
N MET A 316 -8.59 -29.72 -19.39
CA MET A 316 -8.74 -30.95 -18.59
C MET A 316 -8.95 -32.17 -19.44
N LEU A 317 -9.80 -32.08 -20.47
CA LEU A 317 -10.01 -33.16 -21.45
C LEU A 317 -8.71 -33.46 -22.21
N ALA A 318 -8.03 -32.44 -22.73
CA ALA A 318 -6.77 -32.57 -23.44
C ALA A 318 -5.68 -33.26 -22.59
N ILE A 319 -5.55 -32.89 -21.30
CA ILE A 319 -4.59 -33.54 -20.38
C ILE A 319 -4.89 -35.02 -20.23
N LYS A 320 -6.17 -35.41 -20.11
CA LYS A 320 -6.57 -36.81 -19.97
C LYS A 320 -6.26 -37.63 -21.20
N LEU A 321 -6.39 -37.02 -22.39
CA LEU A 321 -6.09 -37.67 -23.66
C LEU A 321 -4.57 -37.77 -23.92
N ASP A 322 -3.78 -36.77 -23.48
CA ASP A 322 -2.33 -36.69 -23.77
C ASP A 322 -1.50 -37.64 -22.85
N SER A 323 -1.94 -37.84 -21.58
CA SER A 323 -1.17 -38.62 -20.63
C SER A 323 -2.01 -39.26 -19.50
N LYS A 324 -1.65 -40.47 -19.06
CA LYS A 324 -2.28 -41.16 -17.93
C LYS A 324 -1.99 -40.45 -16.60
N GLY A 325 -2.98 -40.35 -15.70
CA GLY A 325 -2.84 -39.80 -14.36
C GLY A 325 -3.88 -38.71 -14.01
N PRO A 326 -3.71 -37.99 -12.88
CA PRO A 326 -4.64 -36.96 -12.42
C PRO A 326 -4.57 -35.72 -13.30
N ILE A 327 -5.67 -34.97 -13.41
CA ILE A 327 -5.76 -33.72 -14.18
C ILE A 327 -5.05 -32.59 -13.45
N PHE A 328 -5.22 -32.53 -12.11
CA PHE A 328 -4.62 -31.53 -11.26
C PHE A 328 -3.32 -32.03 -10.64
N TYR A 329 -2.40 -31.13 -10.50
CA TYR A 329 -1.18 -31.26 -9.72
C TYR A 329 -1.26 -30.33 -8.51
N SER A 330 -0.97 -30.82 -7.33
CA SER A 330 -0.90 -30.01 -6.11
C SER A 330 0.49 -30.08 -5.50
N GLN A 331 0.97 -28.94 -4.99
CA GLN A 331 2.29 -28.83 -4.39
C GLN A 331 2.24 -27.93 -3.15
N GLU A 332 2.92 -28.35 -2.09
CA GLU A 332 3.05 -27.54 -0.89
C GLU A 332 4.00 -26.36 -1.12
N ARG A 333 3.61 -25.20 -0.66
CA ARG A 333 4.33 -23.94 -0.73
C ARG A 333 4.25 -23.21 0.61
N ILE A 334 5.19 -22.32 0.82
CA ILE A 334 5.22 -21.45 1.98
C ILE A 334 4.52 -20.13 1.64
N GLY A 335 3.55 -19.76 2.46
CA GLY A 335 2.75 -18.55 2.37
C GLY A 335 3.13 -17.50 3.39
N GLN A 336 2.18 -16.61 3.67
CA GLN A 336 2.38 -15.52 4.61
C GLN A 336 2.71 -16.02 6.02
N TYR A 337 3.71 -15.41 6.65
CA TYR A 337 4.22 -15.75 7.98
C TYR A 337 4.70 -17.21 8.11
N GLY A 338 5.22 -17.79 7.02
CA GLY A 338 5.72 -19.14 7.03
C GLY A 338 4.65 -20.24 7.02
N ARG A 339 3.36 -19.91 6.87
CA ARG A 339 2.27 -20.89 6.86
C ARG A 339 2.34 -21.75 5.59
N ARG A 340 2.27 -23.06 5.74
CA ARG A 340 2.22 -23.99 4.62
C ARG A 340 0.82 -24.00 4.01
N PHE A 341 0.75 -24.00 2.67
CA PHE A 341 -0.49 -24.17 1.93
C PHE A 341 -0.25 -24.95 0.64
N ARG A 342 -1.31 -25.46 0.01
CA ARG A 342 -1.21 -26.20 -1.24
C ARG A 342 -1.67 -25.36 -2.41
N VAL A 343 -0.79 -25.18 -3.40
CA VAL A 343 -1.14 -24.61 -4.70
C VAL A 343 -1.68 -25.70 -5.62
N PHE A 344 -2.67 -25.35 -6.44
CA PHE A 344 -3.27 -26.22 -7.43
C PHE A 344 -2.95 -25.72 -8.82
N LYS A 345 -2.51 -26.63 -9.72
CA LYS A 345 -2.25 -26.34 -11.14
C LYS A 345 -2.84 -27.44 -12.00
N LEU A 346 -3.04 -27.16 -13.30
CA LEU A 346 -3.23 -28.23 -14.26
C LEU A 346 -1.90 -28.96 -14.44
N ARG A 347 -1.97 -30.27 -14.59
CA ARG A 347 -0.78 -31.08 -14.82
C ARG A 347 -0.19 -30.81 -16.21
N THR A 348 1.07 -30.39 -16.24
CA THR A 348 1.84 -30.09 -17.47
C THR A 348 3.04 -31.03 -17.64
N MET A 349 3.33 -31.84 -16.64
CA MET A 349 4.45 -32.79 -16.66
C MET A 349 3.97 -34.24 -16.47
N ARG A 350 4.83 -35.20 -16.80
CA ARG A 350 4.61 -36.62 -16.53
C ARG A 350 4.54 -36.87 -15.04
N THR A 351 3.89 -37.96 -14.63
CA THR A 351 3.70 -38.32 -13.21
C THR A 351 5.01 -38.68 -12.50
N ASP A 352 6.03 -39.07 -13.23
CA ASP A 352 7.37 -39.43 -12.75
C ASP A 352 8.36 -38.26 -12.74
N ALA A 353 7.92 -37.04 -13.06
CA ALA A 353 8.78 -35.89 -13.28
C ALA A 353 9.61 -35.44 -12.07
N GLU A 354 9.22 -35.78 -10.84
CA GLU A 354 9.90 -35.41 -9.58
C GLU A 354 10.60 -36.59 -8.86
N MET A 355 10.74 -37.76 -9.49
CA MET A 355 11.43 -38.89 -8.86
C MET A 355 12.89 -38.60 -8.46
N ALA A 356 13.56 -37.68 -9.19
CA ALA A 356 14.91 -37.23 -8.86
C ALA A 356 14.98 -36.05 -7.87
N GLY A 357 13.86 -35.74 -7.20
CA GLY A 357 13.75 -34.63 -6.25
C GLY A 357 13.43 -33.26 -6.86
N PRO A 358 13.34 -32.21 -6.01
CA PRO A 358 13.00 -30.87 -6.45
C PRO A 358 14.07 -30.24 -7.33
N GLN A 359 13.74 -29.89 -8.55
CA GLN A 359 14.61 -29.21 -9.52
C GLN A 359 13.94 -28.00 -10.13
N TRP A 360 14.72 -26.97 -10.46
CA TRP A 360 14.23 -25.87 -11.27
C TRP A 360 13.97 -26.35 -12.71
N ALA A 361 12.86 -25.87 -13.31
CA ALA A 361 12.55 -26.22 -14.70
C ALA A 361 13.50 -25.50 -15.66
N GLY A 362 14.22 -26.27 -16.49
CA GLY A 362 15.12 -25.71 -17.50
C GLY A 362 14.38 -25.38 -18.82
N LYS A 363 15.03 -24.63 -19.71
CA LYS A 363 14.47 -24.24 -21.03
C LYS A 363 14.08 -25.42 -21.94
N LYS A 364 14.74 -26.58 -21.81
CA LYS A 364 14.43 -27.82 -22.56
C LYS A 364 14.18 -28.94 -21.55
N ASP A 365 13.01 -28.94 -20.92
CA ASP A 365 12.64 -29.94 -19.93
C ASP A 365 11.81 -31.05 -20.57
N ASN A 366 12.42 -32.25 -20.74
CA ASN A 366 11.79 -33.41 -21.38
C ASN A 366 10.65 -34.02 -20.56
N ARG A 367 10.44 -33.57 -19.31
CA ARG A 367 9.36 -33.99 -18.45
C ARG A 367 8.01 -33.38 -18.82
N ILE A 368 8.01 -32.32 -19.66
CA ILE A 368 6.82 -31.56 -20.06
C ILE A 368 6.09 -32.34 -21.17
N THR A 369 4.77 -32.54 -21.01
CA THR A 369 3.91 -33.19 -22.01
C THR A 369 3.64 -32.26 -23.21
N ARG A 370 3.10 -32.79 -24.31
CA ARG A 370 2.77 -31.98 -25.52
C ARG A 370 1.72 -30.91 -25.18
N VAL A 371 0.62 -31.31 -24.54
CA VAL A 371 -0.42 -30.38 -24.03
C VAL A 371 0.15 -29.46 -22.99
N GLY A 372 1.02 -29.96 -22.10
CA GLY A 372 1.68 -29.16 -21.07
C GLY A 372 2.47 -27.97 -21.62
N LYS A 373 3.11 -28.09 -22.78
CA LYS A 373 3.80 -26.96 -23.43
C LYS A 373 2.84 -25.83 -23.81
N ILE A 374 1.67 -26.16 -24.33
CA ILE A 374 0.64 -25.18 -24.70
C ILE A 374 0.08 -24.51 -23.47
N LEU A 375 -0.25 -25.29 -22.43
CA LEU A 375 -0.80 -24.77 -21.18
C LEU A 375 0.17 -23.82 -20.47
N ARG A 376 1.47 -24.13 -20.44
CA ARG A 376 2.50 -23.24 -19.86
C ARG A 376 2.68 -21.96 -20.66
N LYS A 377 2.63 -22.05 -22.00
CA LYS A 377 2.74 -20.87 -22.86
C LYS A 377 1.55 -19.91 -22.69
N SER A 378 0.35 -20.43 -22.52
CA SER A 378 -0.86 -19.65 -22.27
C SER A 378 -1.08 -19.30 -20.79
N ARG A 379 -0.25 -19.80 -19.86
CA ARG A 379 -0.44 -19.68 -18.40
C ARG A 379 -1.75 -20.26 -17.88
N LEU A 380 -2.47 -21.03 -18.71
CA LEU A 380 -3.74 -21.62 -18.32
C LEU A 380 -3.57 -22.67 -17.20
N ASP A 381 -2.39 -23.26 -17.08
CA ASP A 381 -2.03 -24.20 -16.03
C ASP A 381 -2.04 -23.57 -14.63
N GLU A 382 -1.83 -22.26 -14.51
CA GLU A 382 -1.81 -21.54 -13.23
C GLU A 382 -3.19 -20.99 -12.81
N VAL A 383 -4.19 -20.97 -13.71
CA VAL A 383 -5.54 -20.46 -13.41
C VAL A 383 -6.20 -21.14 -12.20
N PRO A 384 -6.07 -22.48 -11.96
CA PRO A 384 -6.64 -23.10 -10.74
C PRO A 384 -6.12 -22.54 -9.42
N GLN A 385 -4.96 -21.83 -9.39
CA GLN A 385 -4.45 -21.16 -8.20
C GLN A 385 -5.34 -20.01 -7.74
N LEU A 386 -6.23 -19.47 -8.60
CA LEU A 386 -7.24 -18.49 -8.20
C LEU A 386 -8.14 -19.01 -7.08
N TRP A 387 -8.31 -20.34 -6.96
CA TRP A 387 -8.96 -20.95 -5.80
C TRP A 387 -8.21 -20.66 -4.49
N CYS A 388 -6.87 -20.64 -4.52
CA CYS A 388 -6.06 -20.26 -3.35
C CYS A 388 -6.21 -18.77 -3.02
N VAL A 389 -6.41 -17.92 -4.05
CA VAL A 389 -6.75 -16.51 -3.85
C VAL A 389 -8.12 -16.38 -3.21
N PHE A 390 -9.12 -17.12 -3.70
CA PHE A 390 -10.47 -17.12 -3.12
C PHE A 390 -10.48 -17.57 -1.66
N ARG A 391 -9.74 -18.61 -1.30
CA ARG A 391 -9.58 -19.08 0.09
C ARG A 391 -8.85 -18.09 0.99
N GLY A 392 -8.01 -17.21 0.43
CA GLY A 392 -7.21 -16.24 1.17
C GLY A 392 -5.79 -16.69 1.50
N ASP A 393 -5.35 -17.85 1.00
CA ASP A 393 -3.98 -18.36 1.12
C ASP A 393 -3.02 -17.52 0.24
N MET A 394 -3.55 -16.95 -0.87
CA MET A 394 -2.84 -16.10 -1.82
C MET A 394 -3.57 -14.78 -2.04
N ALA A 395 -2.88 -13.84 -2.67
CA ALA A 395 -3.41 -12.63 -3.29
C ALA A 395 -3.25 -12.71 -4.83
N LEU A 396 -3.93 -11.86 -5.58
CA LEU A 396 -3.64 -11.75 -7.02
C LEU A 396 -2.22 -11.23 -7.24
N VAL A 397 -1.84 -10.18 -6.50
CA VAL A 397 -0.53 -9.53 -6.60
C VAL A 397 0.24 -9.73 -5.30
N GLY A 398 1.45 -10.27 -5.42
CA GLY A 398 2.37 -10.55 -4.32
C GLY A 398 3.61 -11.31 -4.78
N PRO A 399 4.57 -11.61 -3.88
CA PRO A 399 5.73 -12.41 -4.22
C PRO A 399 5.31 -13.84 -4.60
N ARG A 400 6.04 -14.43 -5.55
CA ARG A 400 5.77 -15.83 -5.96
C ARG A 400 6.02 -16.79 -4.80
N PRO A 401 5.08 -17.71 -4.47
CA PRO A 401 5.28 -18.67 -3.39
C PRO A 401 6.35 -19.70 -3.74
N GLU A 402 7.25 -19.95 -2.80
CA GLU A 402 8.36 -20.89 -2.97
C GLU A 402 8.19 -22.16 -2.14
N ARG A 403 8.93 -23.22 -2.50
CA ARG A 403 9.00 -24.47 -1.75
C ARG A 403 9.92 -24.28 -0.53
N GLU A 404 9.61 -24.92 0.58
CA GLU A 404 10.43 -24.87 1.80
C GLU A 404 11.89 -25.22 1.52
N PHE A 405 12.14 -26.27 0.73
CA PHE A 405 13.49 -26.69 0.32
C PHE A 405 14.34 -25.54 -0.26
N PHE A 406 13.75 -24.66 -1.11
CA PHE A 406 14.46 -23.54 -1.68
C PHE A 406 14.61 -22.38 -0.68
N ILE A 407 13.61 -22.18 0.18
CA ILE A 407 13.66 -21.15 1.22
C ILE A 407 14.81 -21.46 2.19
N ASP A 408 14.90 -22.68 2.68
CA ASP A 408 15.96 -23.11 3.60
C ASP A 408 17.37 -22.95 3.00
N LYS A 409 17.50 -23.20 1.70
CA LYS A 409 18.77 -23.02 0.98
C LYS A 409 19.14 -21.56 0.73
N LEU A 410 18.15 -20.69 0.58
CA LEU A 410 18.35 -19.29 0.14
C LEU A 410 18.35 -18.30 1.32
N ARG A 411 17.70 -18.61 2.44
CA ARG A 411 17.59 -17.70 3.59
C ARG A 411 18.92 -17.23 4.14
N ASP A 412 19.95 -18.12 4.12
CA ASP A 412 21.28 -17.79 4.65
C ASP A 412 22.17 -17.11 3.60
N GLN A 413 21.83 -17.25 2.31
CA GLN A 413 22.63 -16.73 1.19
C GLN A 413 22.11 -15.39 0.64
N VAL A 414 20.83 -15.08 0.87
CA VAL A 414 20.18 -13.88 0.35
C VAL A 414 19.64 -13.04 1.51
N PRO A 415 20.25 -11.87 1.76
CA PRO A 415 19.79 -10.97 2.81
C PRO A 415 18.31 -10.61 2.64
N LEU A 416 17.58 -10.50 3.75
CA LEU A 416 16.14 -10.17 3.80
C LEU A 416 15.22 -11.16 3.04
N TYR A 417 15.71 -12.34 2.65
CA TYR A 417 14.88 -13.33 1.94
C TYR A 417 13.58 -13.64 2.68
N MET A 418 13.64 -13.82 4.01
CA MET A 418 12.50 -14.15 4.86
C MET A 418 11.45 -13.02 4.91
N ARG A 419 11.86 -11.76 4.68
CA ARG A 419 10.96 -10.62 4.74
C ARG A 419 9.87 -10.66 3.65
N ARG A 420 10.12 -11.28 2.51
CA ARG A 420 9.10 -11.50 1.48
C ARG A 420 7.94 -12.37 1.97
N LEU A 421 8.16 -13.22 2.99
CA LEU A 421 7.12 -14.06 3.59
C LEU A 421 6.16 -13.29 4.49
N LYS A 422 6.40 -12.02 4.79
CA LYS A 422 5.43 -11.18 5.51
C LYS A 422 4.23 -10.79 4.66
N MET A 423 4.36 -10.88 3.35
CA MET A 423 3.26 -10.66 2.41
C MET A 423 2.54 -11.94 2.07
N LYS A 424 1.26 -11.83 1.70
CA LYS A 424 0.57 -12.93 1.03
C LYS A 424 1.24 -13.20 -0.31
N PRO A 425 1.54 -14.46 -0.64
CA PRO A 425 2.07 -14.80 -1.94
C PRO A 425 1.07 -14.47 -3.04
N GLY A 426 1.56 -14.06 -4.21
CA GLY A 426 0.76 -13.66 -5.34
C GLY A 426 0.73 -14.67 -6.48
N LEU A 427 -0.35 -14.64 -7.26
CA LEU A 427 -0.40 -15.31 -8.56
C LEU A 427 0.55 -14.63 -9.54
N THR A 428 0.57 -13.30 -9.53
CA THR A 428 1.54 -12.44 -10.21
C THR A 428 2.21 -11.51 -9.21
N GLY A 429 3.28 -10.82 -9.60
CA GLY A 429 4.00 -9.89 -8.74
C GLY A 429 4.96 -9.00 -9.51
N TRP A 430 5.44 -7.94 -8.86
CA TRP A 430 6.35 -6.98 -9.48
C TRP A 430 7.60 -7.64 -10.06
N ALA A 431 8.26 -8.51 -9.28
CA ALA A 431 9.41 -9.27 -9.75
C ALA A 431 9.08 -10.12 -10.97
N GLN A 432 7.90 -10.73 -11.04
CA GLN A 432 7.49 -11.59 -12.13
C GLN A 432 7.23 -10.83 -13.44
N VAL A 433 6.74 -9.57 -13.37
CA VAL A 433 6.44 -8.76 -14.57
C VAL A 433 7.61 -7.89 -15.03
N THR A 434 8.65 -7.73 -14.19
CA THR A 434 9.81 -6.87 -14.48
C THR A 434 11.09 -7.63 -14.74
N LEU A 435 11.26 -8.80 -14.11
CA LEU A 435 12.47 -9.61 -14.17
C LEU A 435 12.21 -10.94 -14.89
N GLY A 436 13.25 -11.50 -15.48
CA GLY A 436 13.21 -12.81 -16.12
C GLY A 436 13.25 -13.99 -15.14
N TYR A 437 13.64 -15.17 -15.66
CA TYR A 437 13.80 -16.40 -14.88
C TYR A 437 15.08 -16.40 -14.05
N ASP A 438 15.04 -17.14 -12.92
CA ASP A 438 16.20 -17.35 -12.07
C ASP A 438 17.14 -18.39 -12.68
N ASN A 439 18.33 -17.97 -13.01
CA ASN A 439 19.40 -18.87 -13.43
C ASN A 439 20.58 -18.84 -12.45
N SER A 440 20.59 -17.93 -11.50
CA SER A 440 21.67 -17.72 -10.54
C SER A 440 21.18 -17.17 -9.21
N ILE A 441 22.01 -17.24 -8.16
CA ILE A 441 21.75 -16.62 -6.85
C ILE A 441 21.60 -15.10 -7.00
N GLU A 442 22.33 -14.48 -7.92
CA GLU A 442 22.24 -13.05 -8.18
C GLU A 442 20.86 -12.66 -8.77
N ASP A 443 20.26 -13.52 -9.58
CA ASP A 443 18.90 -13.27 -10.08
C ASP A 443 17.87 -13.39 -8.96
N VAL A 444 18.07 -14.34 -8.02
CA VAL A 444 17.24 -14.46 -6.82
C VAL A 444 17.36 -13.20 -5.95
N LYS A 445 18.57 -12.66 -5.74
CA LYS A 445 18.77 -11.40 -5.00
C LYS A 445 17.99 -10.25 -5.65
N LYS A 446 18.08 -10.09 -6.98
CA LYS A 446 17.33 -9.06 -7.72
C LYS A 446 15.83 -9.22 -7.54
N LYS A 447 15.30 -10.46 -7.56
CA LYS A 447 13.87 -10.73 -7.32
C LYS A 447 13.45 -10.40 -5.91
N VAL A 448 14.24 -10.78 -4.91
CA VAL A 448 13.97 -10.42 -3.52
C VAL A 448 13.91 -8.90 -3.36
N MET A 449 14.87 -8.17 -3.94
CA MET A 449 14.86 -6.70 -3.93
C MET A 449 13.62 -6.12 -4.62
N ALA A 450 13.19 -6.70 -5.74
CA ALA A 450 11.96 -6.27 -6.42
C ALA A 450 10.69 -6.58 -5.61
N ASP A 451 10.63 -7.75 -4.93
CA ASP A 451 9.53 -8.10 -4.03
C ASP A 451 9.49 -7.17 -2.81
N LEU A 452 10.66 -6.81 -2.26
CA LEU A 452 10.75 -5.85 -1.14
C LEU A 452 10.37 -4.43 -1.59
N TRP A 453 10.80 -4.02 -2.79
CA TRP A 453 10.36 -2.73 -3.34
C TRP A 453 8.84 -2.67 -3.49
N TYR A 454 8.21 -3.74 -3.98
CA TYR A 454 6.75 -3.84 -4.02
C TYR A 454 6.14 -3.72 -2.63
N PHE A 455 6.72 -4.38 -1.62
CA PHE A 455 6.26 -4.32 -0.24
C PHE A 455 6.27 -2.89 0.33
N GLU A 456 7.36 -2.15 0.08
CA GLU A 456 7.50 -0.76 0.53
C GLU A 456 6.56 0.22 -0.19
N ASN A 457 6.22 -0.07 -1.47
CA ASN A 457 5.39 0.80 -2.32
C ASN A 457 3.96 0.28 -2.50
N LEU A 458 3.51 -0.62 -1.64
CA LEU A 458 2.23 -1.30 -1.72
C LEU A 458 1.07 -0.29 -1.84
N SER A 459 0.33 -0.35 -2.94
CA SER A 459 -0.85 0.47 -3.19
C SER A 459 -1.76 -0.21 -4.21
N LEU A 460 -3.06 0.09 -4.14
CA LEU A 460 -4.04 -0.43 -5.10
C LEU A 460 -3.72 -0.02 -6.56
N GLY A 461 -3.15 1.18 -6.75
CA GLY A 461 -2.73 1.65 -8.07
C GLY A 461 -1.56 0.83 -8.63
N LEU A 462 -0.59 0.44 -7.77
CA LEU A 462 0.51 -0.43 -8.16
C LEU A 462 0.02 -1.85 -8.47
N ASP A 463 -0.92 -2.38 -7.69
CA ASP A 463 -1.55 -3.68 -7.97
C ASP A 463 -2.22 -3.69 -9.34
N LEU A 464 -3.01 -2.67 -9.65
CA LEU A 464 -3.66 -2.53 -10.95
C LEU A 464 -2.63 -2.44 -12.09
N GLN A 465 -1.55 -1.68 -11.90
CA GLN A 465 -0.45 -1.58 -12.87
C GLN A 465 0.21 -2.95 -13.12
N ILE A 466 0.43 -3.74 -12.06
CA ILE A 466 1.00 -5.10 -12.17
C ILE A 466 0.04 -6.01 -12.91
N LEU A 467 -1.26 -5.97 -12.62
CA LEU A 467 -2.27 -6.76 -13.30
C LEU A 467 -2.33 -6.43 -14.80
N ILE A 468 -2.32 -5.16 -15.18
CA ILE A 468 -2.27 -4.73 -16.59
C ILE A 468 -1.00 -5.25 -17.27
N ARG A 469 0.17 -5.10 -16.63
CA ARG A 469 1.43 -5.65 -17.16
C ARG A 469 1.39 -7.17 -17.28
N THR A 470 0.75 -7.88 -16.34
CA THR A 470 0.59 -9.34 -16.40
C THR A 470 -0.19 -9.76 -17.62
N ILE A 471 -1.30 -9.08 -17.94
CA ILE A 471 -2.08 -9.33 -19.16
C ILE A 471 -1.19 -9.17 -20.39
N TRP A 472 -0.40 -8.09 -20.45
CA TRP A 472 0.54 -7.86 -21.55
C TRP A 472 1.59 -8.98 -21.67
N VAL A 473 2.18 -9.42 -20.55
CA VAL A 473 3.17 -10.50 -20.50
C VAL A 473 2.56 -11.82 -20.98
N VAL A 474 1.32 -12.12 -20.57
CA VAL A 474 0.61 -13.33 -21.00
C VAL A 474 0.30 -13.29 -22.50
N LEU A 475 -0.21 -12.17 -23.02
CA LEU A 475 -0.55 -12.01 -24.42
C LEU A 475 0.68 -12.05 -25.35
N THR A 476 1.80 -11.48 -24.91
CA THR A 476 3.05 -11.45 -25.70
C THR A 476 3.89 -12.72 -25.55
N GLY A 477 3.52 -13.63 -24.62
CA GLY A 477 4.28 -14.84 -24.33
C GLY A 477 5.67 -14.56 -23.72
N LYS A 478 5.98 -13.31 -23.33
CA LYS A 478 7.25 -12.98 -22.66
C LYS A 478 7.27 -13.64 -21.29
N GLY A 479 8.33 -14.42 -21.03
CA GLY A 479 8.46 -15.14 -19.75
C GLY A 479 7.70 -16.48 -19.70
N ALA A 480 7.30 -17.08 -20.80
CA ALA A 480 6.90 -18.48 -20.89
C ALA A 480 8.11 -19.32 -21.35
N ASN A 481 8.53 -20.28 -20.53
CA ASN A 481 9.51 -21.33 -20.91
C ASN A 481 8.78 -22.64 -21.07
#